data_4f8849e853cc65b6bbcf5ebb5b99f03e
#
_entry.id   4f8849e853cc65b6bbcf5ebb5b99f03e
#
_cell.length_a   1.000
_cell.length_b   1.000
_cell.length_c   1.000
_cell.angle_alpha   90.00
_cell.angle_beta   90.00
_cell.angle_gamma   90.00
#
_symmetry.space_group_name_H-M   'P 1'
#
loop_
_entity.id
_entity.type
_entity.pdbx_description
1 polymer ?
#
loop_
_entity_poly.entity_id
_entity_poly.type
_entity_poly.pdbx_seq_one_letter_code
_entity_poly.pdbx_strand_id
1 'polypeptide(L)'
;QFLEDLKAAKSYIFLEYFIAEPGKMLDAIVEILAQKVKEGVDVRFMYDGIGCIQTLPNKYYCYLQEKGIKCACFQPFRPLMSIIQNNRDHRKITVIDGKVAYTGGMNLADEYINARVRFGYWKDAAIRLTGECVWSFTSMFLELWDYILKIESDYTFYRATSMEKHRLQEKIHADEKGFVQPYTDSPLDHEDVGENVYLNIISRAKKYLYIFTPYLIIGYVMRTALVNVV
;
A
#
# COMPACT_ATOMS: atom_id res chain seq x y z
N GLN A 1 8.52 -13.58 -6.00
CA GLN A 1 9.17 -12.92 -4.85
C GLN A 1 8.16 -12.49 -3.78
N PHE A 2 7.06 -11.79 -4.14
CA PHE A 2 6.07 -11.30 -3.17
C PHE A 2 5.51 -12.41 -2.25
N LEU A 3 5.06 -13.53 -2.83
CA LEU A 3 4.56 -14.68 -2.05
C LEU A 3 5.66 -15.32 -1.20
N GLU A 4 6.90 -15.34 -1.66
CA GLU A 4 8.03 -15.88 -0.89
C GLU A 4 8.35 -14.98 0.32
N ASP A 5 8.30 -13.66 0.15
CA ASP A 5 8.50 -12.74 1.26
C ASP A 5 7.37 -12.87 2.31
N LEU A 6 6.11 -13.05 1.88
CA LEU A 6 4.98 -13.34 2.79
C LEU A 6 5.20 -14.63 3.58
N LYS A 7 5.62 -15.72 2.92
CA LYS A 7 5.93 -17.01 3.57
C LYS A 7 7.08 -16.89 4.57
N ALA A 8 8.05 -16.01 4.30
CA ALA A 8 9.22 -15.82 5.15
C ALA A 8 8.94 -14.99 6.43
N ALA A 9 7.78 -14.35 6.54
CA ALA A 9 7.40 -13.51 7.67
C ALA A 9 7.47 -14.24 9.01
N LYS A 10 7.90 -13.52 10.06
CA LYS A 10 8.08 -14.06 11.42
C LYS A 10 7.40 -13.25 12.52
N SER A 11 7.12 -11.96 12.27
CA SER A 11 6.61 -11.05 13.29
C SER A 11 5.27 -10.42 12.88
N TYR A 12 5.20 -9.79 11.73
CA TYR A 12 3.97 -9.16 11.27
C TYR A 12 3.90 -9.03 9.76
N ILE A 13 2.66 -9.02 9.24
CA ILE A 13 2.32 -8.73 7.84
C ILE A 13 1.17 -7.74 7.84
N PHE A 14 1.37 -6.58 7.21
CA PHE A 14 0.35 -5.56 7.02
C PHE A 14 0.06 -5.39 5.54
N LEU A 15 -1.21 -5.43 5.15
CA LEU A 15 -1.67 -5.22 3.79
C LEU A 15 -2.72 -4.12 3.76
N GLU A 16 -2.57 -3.18 2.84
CA GLU A 16 -3.47 -2.06 2.60
C GLU A 16 -3.67 -1.91 1.10
N TYR A 17 -4.91 -2.09 0.62
CA TYR A 17 -5.20 -2.10 -0.80
C TYR A 17 -6.53 -1.42 -1.11
N PHE A 18 -6.57 -0.68 -2.22
CA PHE A 18 -7.81 -0.06 -2.71
C PHE A 18 -8.79 -1.09 -3.26
N ILE A 19 -8.30 -2.05 -4.07
CA ILE A 19 -9.10 -3.15 -4.63
C ILE A 19 -8.54 -4.49 -4.16
N ALA A 20 -9.42 -5.34 -3.69
CA ALA A 20 -9.19 -6.77 -3.50
C ALA A 20 -10.34 -7.54 -4.17
N GLU A 21 -10.02 -8.63 -4.86
CA GLU A 21 -11.00 -9.47 -5.54
C GLU A 21 -10.60 -10.94 -5.42
N PRO A 22 -11.50 -11.83 -4.95
CA PRO A 22 -11.24 -13.27 -4.91
C PRO A 22 -10.86 -13.80 -6.28
N GLY A 23 -9.82 -14.62 -6.32
CA GLY A 23 -9.26 -15.18 -7.52
C GLY A 23 -7.87 -15.76 -7.25
N LYS A 24 -7.14 -16.15 -8.29
CA LYS A 24 -5.83 -16.81 -8.16
C LYS A 24 -4.85 -16.02 -7.29
N MET A 25 -4.82 -14.69 -7.48
CA MET A 25 -3.89 -13.82 -6.75
C MET A 25 -4.29 -13.69 -5.27
N LEU A 26 -5.51 -13.22 -4.99
CA LEU A 26 -5.93 -12.97 -3.62
C LEU A 26 -6.04 -14.25 -2.80
N ASP A 27 -6.57 -15.33 -3.37
CA ASP A 27 -6.76 -16.60 -2.66
C ASP A 27 -5.41 -17.19 -2.25
N ALA A 28 -4.40 -17.17 -3.13
CA ALA A 28 -3.04 -17.61 -2.79
C ALA A 28 -2.41 -16.77 -1.67
N ILE A 29 -2.67 -15.46 -1.65
CA ILE A 29 -2.22 -14.56 -0.58
C ILE A 29 -2.93 -14.93 0.72
N VAL A 30 -4.26 -15.04 0.72
CA VAL A 30 -5.06 -15.33 1.93
C VAL A 30 -4.70 -16.69 2.54
N GLU A 31 -4.38 -17.69 1.73
CA GLU A 31 -3.89 -19.00 2.22
C GLU A 31 -2.58 -18.84 3.00
N ILE A 32 -1.62 -18.09 2.45
CA ILE A 32 -0.35 -17.81 3.14
C ILE A 32 -0.59 -17.02 4.43
N LEU A 33 -1.43 -15.97 4.38
CA LEU A 33 -1.75 -15.17 5.55
C LEU A 33 -2.38 -16.00 6.66
N ALA A 34 -3.33 -16.87 6.34
CA ALA A 34 -3.97 -17.77 7.30
C ALA A 34 -2.96 -18.76 7.92
N GLN A 35 -2.01 -19.26 7.14
CA GLN A 35 -0.92 -20.09 7.67
C GLN A 35 -0.03 -19.28 8.62
N LYS A 36 0.32 -18.04 8.27
CA LYS A 36 1.14 -17.16 9.11
C LYS A 36 0.46 -16.79 10.44
N VAL A 37 -0.85 -16.59 10.42
CA VAL A 37 -1.61 -16.43 11.68
C VAL A 37 -1.45 -17.64 12.61
N LYS A 38 -1.52 -18.87 12.09
CA LYS A 38 -1.30 -20.09 12.86
C LYS A 38 0.12 -20.19 13.42
N GLU A 39 1.09 -19.57 12.75
CA GLU A 39 2.49 -19.49 13.18
C GLU A 39 2.73 -18.34 14.20
N GLY A 40 1.68 -17.59 14.60
CA GLY A 40 1.77 -16.50 15.58
C GLY A 40 2.16 -15.15 15.00
N VAL A 41 2.16 -14.99 13.68
CA VAL A 41 2.44 -13.70 13.01
C VAL A 41 1.24 -12.77 13.15
N ASP A 42 1.45 -11.48 13.48
CA ASP A 42 0.40 -10.46 13.49
C ASP A 42 0.03 -10.08 12.05
N VAL A 43 -1.10 -10.59 11.56
CA VAL A 43 -1.56 -10.33 10.19
C VAL A 43 -2.73 -9.36 10.22
N ARG A 44 -2.56 -8.20 9.54
CA ARG A 44 -3.58 -7.16 9.39
C ARG A 44 -3.85 -6.89 7.90
N PHE A 45 -5.11 -6.88 7.53
CA PHE A 45 -5.57 -6.60 6.19
C PHE A 45 -6.56 -5.43 6.20
N MET A 46 -6.23 -4.37 5.46
CA MET A 46 -7.07 -3.19 5.29
C MET A 46 -7.45 -3.00 3.83
N TYR A 47 -8.70 -2.65 3.55
CA TYR A 47 -9.17 -2.37 2.21
C TYR A 47 -10.16 -1.21 2.17
N ASP A 48 -10.25 -0.54 1.01
CA ASP A 48 -11.20 0.55 0.80
C ASP A 48 -12.62 0.02 0.53
N GLY A 49 -13.61 0.60 1.21
CA GLY A 49 -15.00 0.15 1.13
C GLY A 49 -15.67 0.39 -0.22
N ILE A 50 -15.32 1.46 -0.96
CA ILE A 50 -15.85 1.72 -2.31
C ILE A 50 -15.02 0.98 -3.36
N GLY A 51 -13.70 0.97 -3.21
CA GLY A 51 -12.82 0.23 -4.12
C GLY A 51 -13.15 -1.26 -4.21
N CYS A 52 -13.65 -1.82 -3.11
CA CYS A 52 -14.02 -3.24 -3.02
C CYS A 52 -15.52 -3.54 -3.12
N ILE A 53 -16.39 -2.52 -3.28
CA ILE A 53 -17.84 -2.71 -3.22
C ILE A 53 -18.40 -3.70 -4.28
N GLN A 54 -17.76 -3.75 -5.44
CA GLN A 54 -18.17 -4.63 -6.54
C GLN A 54 -17.32 -5.88 -6.67
N THR A 55 -16.21 -5.96 -5.93
CA THR A 55 -15.22 -7.01 -6.10
C THR A 55 -15.17 -7.98 -4.93
N LEU A 56 -15.45 -7.52 -3.71
CA LEU A 56 -15.52 -8.40 -2.55
C LEU A 56 -16.95 -8.84 -2.25
N PRO A 57 -17.16 -10.11 -1.88
CA PRO A 57 -18.43 -10.57 -1.32
C PRO A 57 -18.83 -9.79 -0.07
N ASN A 58 -20.13 -9.66 0.15
CA ASN A 58 -20.64 -9.05 1.38
C ASN A 58 -20.02 -9.71 2.62
N LYS A 59 -19.56 -8.89 3.56
CA LYS A 59 -18.94 -9.35 4.81
C LYS A 59 -17.67 -10.18 4.60
N TYR A 60 -16.90 -9.92 3.54
CA TYR A 60 -15.63 -10.61 3.31
C TYR A 60 -14.67 -10.48 4.50
N TYR A 61 -14.78 -9.41 5.27
CA TYR A 61 -14.02 -9.24 6.50
C TYR A 61 -14.30 -10.36 7.53
N CYS A 62 -15.53 -10.89 7.60
CA CYS A 62 -15.84 -12.03 8.48
C CYS A 62 -15.05 -13.28 8.04
N TYR A 63 -15.02 -13.55 6.73
CA TYR A 63 -14.23 -14.66 6.18
C TYR A 63 -12.74 -14.56 6.53
N LEU A 64 -12.16 -13.36 6.47
CA LEU A 64 -10.78 -13.13 6.86
C LEU A 64 -10.59 -13.30 8.38
N GLN A 65 -11.53 -12.82 9.19
CA GLN A 65 -11.51 -12.95 10.65
C GLN A 65 -11.65 -14.41 11.11
N GLU A 66 -12.47 -15.22 10.45
CA GLU A 66 -12.58 -16.66 10.69
C GLU A 66 -11.25 -17.39 10.48
N LYS A 67 -10.38 -16.86 9.60
CA LYS A 67 -9.00 -17.34 9.41
C LYS A 67 -8.00 -16.74 10.39
N GLY A 68 -8.46 -15.91 11.35
CA GLY A 68 -7.64 -15.22 12.33
C GLY A 68 -6.92 -13.97 11.79
N ILE A 69 -7.19 -13.56 10.56
CA ILE A 69 -6.63 -12.34 9.96
C ILE A 69 -7.40 -11.14 10.51
N LYS A 70 -6.73 -10.21 11.18
CA LYS A 70 -7.34 -8.95 11.60
C LYS A 70 -7.67 -8.12 10.37
N CYS A 71 -8.93 -7.65 10.25
CA CYS A 71 -9.38 -6.97 9.04
C CYS A 71 -10.11 -5.67 9.38
N ALA A 72 -9.80 -4.62 8.63
CA ALA A 72 -10.46 -3.31 8.69
C ALA A 72 -10.90 -2.86 7.30
N CYS A 73 -12.06 -2.19 7.23
CA CYS A 73 -12.58 -1.59 6.01
C CYS A 73 -12.54 -0.07 6.15
N PHE A 74 -11.78 0.61 5.29
CA PHE A 74 -11.74 2.07 5.25
C PHE A 74 -13.03 2.60 4.63
N GLN A 75 -13.75 3.43 5.36
CA GLN A 75 -14.98 4.09 4.95
C GLN A 75 -15.93 3.17 4.15
N PRO A 76 -16.56 2.16 4.80
CA PRO A 76 -17.53 1.30 4.14
C PRO A 76 -18.64 2.14 3.52
N PHE A 77 -19.10 1.72 2.34
CA PHE A 77 -20.16 2.42 1.63
C PHE A 77 -21.43 2.54 2.50
N ARG A 78 -21.91 3.75 2.66
CA ARG A 78 -23.20 4.07 3.31
C ARG A 78 -24.03 4.86 2.31
N PRO A 79 -25.31 4.51 2.07
CA PRO A 79 -26.17 5.17 1.09
C PRO A 79 -26.66 6.55 1.56
N LEU A 80 -25.78 7.35 2.17
CA LEU A 80 -25.99 8.73 2.58
C LEU A 80 -25.06 9.61 1.77
N MET A 81 -25.59 10.65 1.13
CA MET A 81 -24.77 11.64 0.42
C MET A 81 -23.94 12.43 1.43
N SER A 82 -22.68 12.09 1.54
CA SER A 82 -21.70 12.81 2.36
C SER A 82 -20.45 13.06 1.54
N ILE A 83 -19.96 14.30 1.57
CA ILE A 83 -18.70 14.72 0.93
C ILE A 83 -17.52 13.88 1.46
N ILE A 84 -17.59 13.45 2.71
CA ILE A 84 -16.57 12.62 3.37
C ILE A 84 -16.41 11.26 2.65
N GLN A 85 -17.43 10.74 1.99
CA GLN A 85 -17.34 9.48 1.24
C GLN A 85 -16.45 9.57 -0.01
N ASN A 86 -16.10 10.77 -0.47
CA ASN A 86 -15.18 10.96 -1.59
C ASN A 86 -13.71 10.74 -1.18
N ASN A 87 -13.41 10.83 0.11
CA ASN A 87 -12.07 10.51 0.61
C ASN A 87 -11.87 8.99 0.56
N ARG A 88 -10.98 8.54 -0.32
CA ARG A 88 -10.70 7.13 -0.55
C ARG A 88 -9.25 6.80 -0.22
N ASP A 89 -9.05 5.61 0.32
CA ASP A 89 -7.71 5.08 0.49
C ASP A 89 -7.27 4.37 -0.79
N HIS A 90 -6.51 5.09 -1.63
CA HIS A 90 -6.01 4.56 -2.90
C HIS A 90 -4.59 3.98 -2.80
N ARG A 91 -4.03 3.86 -1.59
CA ARG A 91 -2.70 3.31 -1.35
C ARG A 91 -2.67 1.81 -1.61
N LYS A 92 -1.54 1.28 -1.98
CA LYS A 92 -1.24 -0.14 -2.08
C LYS A 92 0.07 -0.36 -1.34
N ILE A 93 -0.05 -0.88 -0.13
CA ILE A 93 1.07 -1.08 0.76
C ILE A 93 1.04 -2.52 1.27
N THR A 94 2.18 -3.19 1.22
CA THR A 94 2.42 -4.39 2.01
C THR A 94 3.70 -4.21 2.79
N VAL A 95 3.65 -4.44 4.09
CA VAL A 95 4.82 -4.44 4.97
C VAL A 95 4.99 -5.82 5.59
N ILE A 96 6.21 -6.32 5.59
CA ILE A 96 6.55 -7.63 6.13
C ILE A 96 7.69 -7.46 7.13
N ASP A 97 7.42 -7.73 8.40
CA ASP A 97 8.41 -7.74 9.49
C ASP A 97 9.19 -6.43 9.66
N GLY A 98 8.74 -5.29 9.12
CA GLY A 98 9.56 -4.07 9.04
C GLY A 98 10.83 -4.21 8.22
N LYS A 99 10.96 -5.27 7.45
CA LYS A 99 12.12 -5.64 6.65
C LYS A 99 11.92 -5.37 5.17
N VAL A 100 10.72 -5.61 4.68
CA VAL A 100 10.34 -5.45 3.28
C VAL A 100 9.07 -4.65 3.19
N ALA A 101 9.02 -3.71 2.27
CA ALA A 101 7.79 -3.03 1.87
C ALA A 101 7.57 -3.20 0.36
N TYR A 102 6.30 -3.29 -0.03
CA TYR A 102 5.85 -3.22 -1.41
C TYR A 102 4.89 -2.06 -1.56
N THR A 103 5.05 -1.30 -2.63
CA THR A 103 4.09 -0.27 -3.05
C THR A 103 4.08 -0.11 -4.56
N GLY A 104 3.03 0.49 -5.12
CA GLY A 104 2.89 0.72 -6.55
C GLY A 104 1.44 0.87 -6.99
N GLY A 105 1.17 0.62 -8.28
CA GLY A 105 -0.16 0.70 -8.88
C GLY A 105 -1.01 -0.57 -8.69
N MET A 106 -0.37 -1.72 -8.51
CA MET A 106 -1.03 -3.03 -8.47
C MET A 106 -1.99 -3.19 -7.30
N ASN A 107 -3.23 -3.60 -7.59
CA ASN A 107 -4.16 -4.08 -6.58
C ASN A 107 -4.15 -5.62 -6.49
N LEU A 108 -4.96 -6.19 -5.60
CA LEU A 108 -5.03 -7.63 -5.39
C LEU A 108 -6.19 -8.25 -6.20
N ALA A 109 -6.02 -8.32 -7.52
CA ALA A 109 -6.98 -8.94 -8.44
C ALA A 109 -6.26 -9.56 -9.65
N ASP A 110 -6.92 -10.51 -10.28
CA ASP A 110 -6.33 -11.37 -11.32
C ASP A 110 -5.94 -10.63 -12.61
N GLU A 111 -6.58 -9.50 -12.92
CA GLU A 111 -6.17 -8.66 -14.07
C GLU A 111 -4.77 -8.08 -13.91
N TYR A 112 -4.35 -7.72 -12.68
CA TYR A 112 -3.03 -7.14 -12.43
C TYR A 112 -1.87 -8.12 -12.66
N ILE A 113 -2.17 -9.42 -12.64
CA ILE A 113 -1.20 -10.47 -12.96
C ILE A 113 -1.48 -11.14 -14.32
N ASN A 114 -2.38 -10.57 -15.12
CA ASN A 114 -2.83 -11.11 -16.41
C ASN A 114 -3.39 -12.54 -16.34
N ALA A 115 -3.88 -12.97 -15.19
CA ALA A 115 -4.62 -14.22 -15.04
C ALA A 115 -6.08 -14.11 -15.52
N ARG A 116 -6.56 -12.88 -15.68
CA ARG A 116 -7.85 -12.52 -16.29
C ARG A 116 -7.65 -11.33 -17.22
N VAL A 117 -8.19 -11.41 -18.42
CA VAL A 117 -8.19 -10.28 -19.38
C VAL A 117 -9.40 -9.40 -19.09
N ARG A 118 -9.17 -8.13 -18.73
CA ARG A 118 -10.24 -7.14 -18.51
C ARG A 118 -10.23 -6.03 -19.57
N PHE A 119 -9.07 -5.43 -19.83
CA PHE A 119 -8.90 -4.34 -20.79
C PHE A 119 -7.74 -4.60 -21.78
N GLY A 120 -7.40 -5.85 -22.03
CA GLY A 120 -6.21 -6.28 -22.75
C GLY A 120 -5.09 -6.69 -21.81
N TYR A 121 -3.85 -6.68 -22.29
CA TYR A 121 -2.68 -6.97 -21.45
C TYR A 121 -2.45 -5.83 -20.45
N TRP A 122 -2.50 -6.16 -19.17
CA TRP A 122 -2.28 -5.21 -18.10
C TRP A 122 -0.80 -5.07 -17.81
N LYS A 123 -0.28 -3.85 -17.88
CA LYS A 123 1.09 -3.54 -17.51
C LYS A 123 1.05 -2.55 -16.35
N ASP A 124 1.44 -3.01 -15.18
CA ASP A 124 1.53 -2.22 -13.97
C ASP A 124 2.93 -2.26 -13.40
N ALA A 125 3.19 -1.46 -12.38
CA ALA A 125 4.46 -1.41 -11.69
C ALA A 125 4.26 -1.48 -10.18
N ALA A 126 5.11 -2.26 -9.54
CA ALA A 126 5.30 -2.26 -8.09
C ALA A 126 6.79 -2.29 -7.78
N ILE A 127 7.16 -1.69 -6.67
CA ILE A 127 8.53 -1.71 -6.17
C ILE A 127 8.60 -2.50 -4.88
N ARG A 128 9.69 -3.21 -4.69
CA ARG A 128 10.08 -3.88 -3.47
C ARG A 128 11.19 -3.08 -2.82
N LEU A 129 10.99 -2.70 -1.59
CA LEU A 129 11.89 -1.85 -0.81
C LEU A 129 12.39 -2.61 0.42
N THR A 130 13.63 -2.32 0.80
CA THR A 130 14.25 -2.79 2.03
C THR A 130 14.99 -1.62 2.70
N GLY A 131 15.41 -1.79 3.93
CA GLY A 131 16.13 -0.74 4.65
C GLY A 131 15.19 0.14 5.49
N GLU A 132 15.70 1.26 5.97
CA GLU A 132 15.01 2.12 6.95
C GLU A 132 13.69 2.71 6.43
N CYS A 133 13.56 2.91 5.12
CA CYS A 133 12.33 3.43 4.52
C CYS A 133 11.09 2.54 4.78
N VAL A 134 11.27 1.25 5.09
CA VAL A 134 10.18 0.33 5.42
C VAL A 134 9.43 0.78 6.69
N TRP A 135 10.13 1.46 7.60
CA TRP A 135 9.48 2.02 8.78
C TRP A 135 8.42 3.07 8.44
N SER A 136 8.68 3.93 7.45
CA SER A 136 7.68 4.91 7.02
C SER A 136 6.39 4.24 6.52
N PHE A 137 6.50 3.15 5.76
CA PHE A 137 5.32 2.38 5.33
C PHE A 137 4.61 1.71 6.49
N THR A 138 5.36 1.22 7.49
CA THR A 138 4.78 0.66 8.72
C THR A 138 3.98 1.72 9.47
N SER A 139 4.54 2.92 9.65
CA SER A 139 3.87 4.03 10.33
C SER A 139 2.60 4.45 9.57
N MET A 140 2.69 4.64 8.26
CA MET A 140 1.54 5.01 7.41
C MET A 140 0.38 4.01 7.54
N PHE A 141 0.70 2.70 7.57
CA PHE A 141 -0.32 1.67 7.77
C PHE A 141 -0.93 1.77 9.17
N LEU A 142 -0.10 1.87 10.22
CA LEU A 142 -0.57 1.89 11.61
C LEU A 142 -1.43 3.14 11.89
N GLU A 143 -1.04 4.31 11.38
CA GLU A 143 -1.81 5.54 11.52
C GLU A 143 -3.25 5.39 11.00
N LEU A 144 -3.41 4.86 9.79
CA LEU A 144 -4.74 4.65 9.21
C LEU A 144 -5.50 3.52 9.90
N TRP A 145 -4.80 2.44 10.27
CA TRP A 145 -5.38 1.33 11.03
C TRP A 145 -5.94 1.78 12.37
N ASP A 146 -5.17 2.54 13.13
CA ASP A 146 -5.54 3.07 14.44
C ASP A 146 -6.69 4.08 14.32
N TYR A 147 -6.65 4.94 13.31
CA TYR A 147 -7.74 5.87 13.00
C TYR A 147 -9.07 5.15 12.73
N ILE A 148 -9.06 4.08 11.93
CA ILE A 148 -10.27 3.34 11.57
C ILE A 148 -10.86 2.60 12.78
N LEU A 149 -10.00 1.94 13.55
CA LEU A 149 -10.42 1.09 14.66
C LEU A 149 -10.54 1.84 15.99
N LYS A 150 -10.08 3.11 16.03
CA LYS A 150 -10.00 3.95 17.24
C LYS A 150 -9.23 3.27 18.37
N ILE A 151 -8.06 2.77 18.05
CA ILE A 151 -7.11 2.14 18.96
C ILE A 151 -5.75 2.84 18.86
N GLU A 152 -4.82 2.49 19.75
CA GLU A 152 -3.42 2.86 19.68
C GLU A 152 -2.57 1.61 19.56
N SER A 153 -1.82 1.51 18.47
CA SER A 153 -0.85 0.42 18.27
C SER A 153 0.46 0.74 18.99
N ASP A 154 1.17 -0.29 19.45
CA ASP A 154 2.50 -0.11 20.01
C ASP A 154 3.55 0.11 18.92
N TYR A 155 3.76 1.38 18.55
CA TYR A 155 4.77 1.79 17.57
C TYR A 155 6.19 1.42 17.99
N THR A 156 6.47 1.38 19.29
CA THR A 156 7.79 1.00 19.81
C THR A 156 8.11 -0.47 19.53
N PHE A 157 7.14 -1.35 19.68
CA PHE A 157 7.29 -2.76 19.34
C PHE A 157 7.63 -2.95 17.85
N TYR A 158 6.87 -2.32 16.95
CA TYR A 158 7.10 -2.44 15.51
C TYR A 158 8.40 -1.75 15.08
N ARG A 159 8.75 -0.63 15.70
CA ARG A 159 10.02 0.08 15.45
C ARG A 159 11.22 -0.75 15.87
N ALA A 160 11.19 -1.33 17.07
CA ALA A 160 12.26 -2.19 17.57
C ALA A 160 12.48 -3.41 16.65
N THR A 161 11.39 -4.05 16.22
CA THR A 161 11.42 -5.17 15.27
C THR A 161 12.07 -4.77 13.94
N SER A 162 11.75 -3.60 13.41
CA SER A 162 12.33 -3.05 12.19
C SER A 162 13.83 -2.79 12.35
N MET A 163 14.25 -2.09 13.42
CA MET A 163 15.65 -1.72 13.64
C MET A 163 16.58 -2.90 13.84
N GLU A 164 16.16 -3.93 14.58
CA GLU A 164 16.96 -5.13 14.79
C GLU A 164 17.28 -5.82 13.45
N LYS A 165 16.28 -5.88 12.57
CA LYS A 165 16.44 -6.51 11.26
C LYS A 165 17.29 -5.69 10.30
N HIS A 166 17.25 -4.35 10.38
CA HIS A 166 18.08 -3.50 9.54
C HIS A 166 19.58 -3.64 9.86
N ARG A 167 19.97 -3.72 11.13
CA ARG A 167 21.36 -3.97 11.53
C ARG A 167 21.95 -5.23 10.92
N LEU A 168 21.13 -6.24 10.67
CA LEU A 168 21.54 -7.47 10.01
C LEU A 168 21.69 -7.31 8.49
N GLN A 169 20.86 -6.44 7.87
CA GLN A 169 20.87 -6.18 6.42
C GLN A 169 21.96 -5.20 5.98
N GLU A 170 22.31 -4.19 6.78
CA GLU A 170 23.39 -3.23 6.48
C GLU A 170 24.71 -3.92 6.16
N LYS A 171 24.96 -5.09 6.76
CA LYS A 171 26.15 -5.89 6.47
C LYS A 171 26.11 -6.57 5.09
N ILE A 172 24.94 -6.70 4.48
CA ILE A 172 24.74 -7.41 3.21
C ILE A 172 24.72 -6.44 2.03
N HIS A 173 24.26 -5.19 2.24
CA HIS A 173 24.02 -4.19 1.21
C HIS A 173 24.84 -2.90 1.39
N ALA A 174 26.03 -2.99 1.99
CA ALA A 174 26.88 -1.84 2.26
C ALA A 174 27.28 -1.01 1.03
N ASP A 175 27.17 -1.57 -0.16
CA ASP A 175 27.50 -0.92 -1.43
C ASP A 175 26.30 -0.25 -2.13
N GLU A 176 25.08 -0.46 -1.67
CA GLU A 176 23.89 0.18 -2.24
C GLU A 176 23.76 1.62 -1.73
N LYS A 177 23.97 2.59 -2.64
CA LYS A 177 23.88 4.02 -2.33
C LYS A 177 22.60 4.59 -2.92
N GLY A 178 21.77 5.19 -2.07
CA GLY A 178 20.56 5.87 -2.52
C GLY A 178 19.71 6.32 -1.33
N PHE A 179 18.72 7.17 -1.65
CA PHE A 179 17.74 7.62 -0.67
C PHE A 179 16.34 7.26 -1.18
N VAL A 180 15.48 6.77 -0.28
CA VAL A 180 14.07 6.55 -0.52
C VAL A 180 13.32 7.38 0.52
N GLN A 181 12.47 8.27 0.05
CA GLN A 181 11.62 9.11 0.89
C GLN A 181 10.16 8.76 0.63
N PRO A 182 9.58 7.83 1.39
CA PRO A 182 8.13 7.59 1.34
C PRO A 182 7.39 8.82 1.87
N TYR A 183 6.28 9.14 1.23
CA TYR A 183 5.35 10.17 1.69
C TYR A 183 3.92 9.72 1.47
N THR A 184 3.00 10.29 2.20
CA THR A 184 1.56 10.12 2.01
C THR A 184 0.91 11.50 1.95
N ASP A 185 -0.25 11.56 1.33
CA ASP A 185 -1.09 12.74 1.29
C ASP A 185 -2.39 12.44 2.06
N SER A 186 -2.99 13.45 2.66
CA SER A 186 -4.18 13.31 3.48
C SER A 186 -5.17 14.44 3.19
N PRO A 187 -6.45 14.14 3.03
CA PRO A 187 -7.46 15.19 2.93
C PRO A 187 -7.81 15.84 4.30
N LEU A 188 -7.15 15.42 5.36
CA LEU A 188 -7.43 15.87 6.74
C LEU A 188 -6.54 17.03 7.18
N ASP A 189 -5.50 17.33 6.43
CA ASP A 189 -4.65 18.49 6.60
C ASP A 189 -4.80 19.46 5.41
N HIS A 190 -4.05 20.54 5.41
CA HIS A 190 -4.08 21.58 4.36
C HIS A 190 -2.76 21.58 3.56
N GLU A 191 -2.04 20.46 3.55
CA GLU A 191 -0.76 20.31 2.86
C GLU A 191 -0.92 19.45 1.61
N ASP A 192 -0.75 20.04 0.43
CA ASP A 192 -0.76 19.35 -0.86
C ASP A 192 0.61 18.69 -1.12
N VAL A 193 1.00 17.71 -0.29
CA VAL A 193 2.32 17.07 -0.34
C VAL A 193 2.55 16.41 -1.70
N GLY A 194 1.58 15.65 -2.20
CA GLY A 194 1.67 14.95 -3.49
C GLY A 194 1.88 15.90 -4.65
N GLU A 195 1.07 16.97 -4.77
CA GLU A 195 1.21 17.97 -5.83
C GLU A 195 2.56 18.66 -5.76
N ASN A 196 2.99 19.08 -4.56
CA ASN A 196 4.28 19.74 -4.36
C ASN A 196 5.47 18.85 -4.75
N VAL A 197 5.44 17.55 -4.45
CA VAL A 197 6.47 16.60 -4.87
C VAL A 197 6.52 16.47 -6.39
N TYR A 198 5.37 16.33 -7.07
CA TYR A 198 5.33 16.27 -8.53
C TYR A 198 5.86 17.56 -9.17
N LEU A 199 5.43 18.73 -8.69
CA LEU A 199 5.91 20.03 -9.19
C LEU A 199 7.40 20.19 -9.01
N ASN A 200 7.95 19.72 -7.88
CA ASN A 200 9.37 19.77 -7.60
C ASN A 200 10.17 18.89 -8.58
N ILE A 201 9.69 17.67 -8.86
CA ILE A 201 10.33 16.76 -9.83
C ILE A 201 10.26 17.36 -11.24
N ILE A 202 9.09 17.84 -11.67
CA ILE A 202 8.89 18.44 -12.98
C ILE A 202 9.83 19.64 -13.19
N SER A 203 9.84 20.59 -12.25
CA SER A 203 10.65 21.81 -12.37
C SER A 203 12.16 21.57 -12.33
N ARG A 204 12.62 20.42 -11.85
CA ARG A 204 14.03 20.04 -11.80
C ARG A 204 14.49 19.16 -12.96
N ALA A 205 13.58 18.74 -13.82
CA ALA A 205 13.94 17.94 -14.99
C ALA A 205 14.87 18.73 -15.92
N LYS A 206 16.00 18.10 -16.37
CA LYS A 206 17.03 18.75 -17.20
C LYS A 206 17.23 18.10 -18.55
N LYS A 207 16.76 16.87 -18.74
CA LYS A 207 17.00 16.12 -19.99
C LYS A 207 15.72 15.54 -20.56
N TYR A 208 14.92 14.89 -19.73
CA TYR A 208 13.65 14.28 -20.12
C TYR A 208 12.75 14.07 -18.91
N LEU A 209 11.46 13.98 -19.16
CA LEU A 209 10.45 13.63 -18.18
C LEU A 209 9.48 12.63 -18.84
N TYR A 210 9.36 11.43 -18.26
CA TYR A 210 8.40 10.42 -18.68
C TYR A 210 7.39 10.18 -17.56
N ILE A 211 6.10 10.27 -17.89
CA ILE A 211 5.01 10.05 -16.93
C ILE A 211 4.13 8.93 -17.49
N PHE A 212 3.92 7.90 -16.69
CA PHE A 212 2.98 6.82 -16.97
C PHE A 212 1.87 6.86 -15.95
N THR A 213 0.64 7.10 -16.38
CA THR A 213 -0.53 7.10 -15.53
C THR A 213 -1.78 6.70 -16.31
N PRO A 214 -2.68 5.88 -15.74
CA PRO A 214 -3.99 5.62 -16.34
C PRO A 214 -4.96 6.80 -16.16
N TYR A 215 -4.63 7.74 -15.27
CA TYR A 215 -5.50 8.88 -14.91
C TYR A 215 -4.71 10.18 -15.01
N LEU A 216 -4.87 10.90 -16.13
CA LEU A 216 -4.26 12.22 -16.30
C LEU A 216 -5.31 13.30 -15.98
N ILE A 217 -5.60 13.48 -14.70
CA ILE A 217 -6.49 14.53 -14.18
C ILE A 217 -5.62 15.54 -13.46
N ILE A 218 -5.23 16.59 -14.17
CA ILE A 218 -4.27 17.59 -13.68
C ILE A 218 -4.93 18.96 -13.51
N GLY A 219 -4.60 19.63 -12.40
CA GLY A 219 -4.97 21.01 -12.14
C GLY A 219 -4.20 22.01 -13.03
N TYR A 220 -4.59 23.27 -12.95
CA TYR A 220 -3.97 24.34 -13.73
C TYR A 220 -2.46 24.47 -13.47
N VAL A 221 -2.05 24.39 -12.22
CA VAL A 221 -0.65 24.55 -11.80
C VAL A 221 0.23 23.44 -12.41
N MET A 222 -0.20 22.19 -12.26
CA MET A 222 0.49 21.04 -12.83
C MET A 222 0.58 21.11 -14.36
N ARG A 223 -0.52 21.50 -15.03
CA ARG A 223 -0.54 21.69 -16.47
C ARG A 223 0.48 22.74 -16.92
N THR A 224 0.51 23.89 -16.22
CA THR A 224 1.46 24.96 -16.51
C THR A 224 2.90 24.50 -16.33
N ALA A 225 3.21 23.78 -15.26
CA ALA A 225 4.54 23.22 -15.03
C ALA A 225 4.97 22.26 -16.13
N LEU A 226 4.10 21.37 -16.60
CA LEU A 226 4.38 20.43 -17.68
C LEU A 226 4.62 21.13 -19.04
N VAL A 227 3.88 22.20 -19.32
CA VAL A 227 4.07 22.99 -20.56
C VAL A 227 5.39 23.76 -20.56
N ASN A 228 5.83 24.24 -19.38
CA ASN A 228 7.04 25.06 -19.26
C ASN A 228 8.34 24.25 -19.13
N VAL A 229 8.28 22.94 -18.93
CA VAL A 229 9.47 22.07 -18.75
C VAL A 229 10.06 21.57 -20.08
N VAL A 230 9.41 21.86 -21.20
CA VAL A 230 9.79 21.44 -22.57
C VAL A 230 10.78 22.41 -23.19
#